data_10ee71f74cb69123e7bbc3e21c8d2b3a
#
_entry.id   10ee71f74cb69123e7bbc3e21c8d2b3a
#
_cell.length_a   1.000
_cell.length_b   1.000
_cell.length_c   1.000
_cell.angle_alpha   90.00
_cell.angle_beta   90.00
_cell.angle_gamma   90.00
#
_symmetry.space_group_name_H-M   'P 1'
#
loop_
_entity.id
_entity.type
_entity.pdbx_description
1 polymer ?
#
loop_
_entity_poly.entity_id
_entity_poly.type
_entity_poly.pdbx_seq_one_letter_code
_entity_poly.pdbx_strand_id
1 'polypeptide(L)'
;MMTKLEELVNELCPDGVEYFTLEELGTFYGGLTGKSKKDFEKGNAKFITYMNVYSNPALKLDVSDVVTIGENEKQNCIQYADILFTGSSETPNDCGMSSVLTEYTDENLYLNSFSFGYRFNNPDKFDVIYLKHLFRSHMLRKQIVKTANGVTRFNVSKAKMAKVQIPVPPKEVQNEIGKTLDNFTELTAELTAELTARQKQYAFYRDYLLDFSNEDVTKKIPDIDCSNVEYIKLGDIAKFTYGYTDKAKDYGDTRFIRITDILDNGYLNPNDAKYINLNEESKKYLLSKGDLLLARTGATYGKTLFVPNDEKAVYASFLIKIELDNTKILNRYYWHFSKSNLYWKQANKLVSTAGQPQFNTNAVSRVVIPVPPLSVQENIVKILDRFDKLNNDMSEGLPAEIEARKKQYEYYRDTLLSFDDKACSHIVKVERERERERERERES
;
A
#
# COMPACT_ATOMS: atom_id res chain seq x y z
N MET A 1 28.08 20.28 -15.06
CA MET A 1 28.83 19.03 -15.23
C MET A 1 27.87 18.03 -15.86
N MET A 2 28.32 17.26 -16.83
CA MET A 2 27.57 16.10 -17.33
C MET A 2 27.54 15.04 -16.25
N THR A 3 26.47 14.29 -16.21
CA THR A 3 26.34 13.20 -15.26
C THR A 3 27.04 11.95 -15.78
N LYS A 4 27.39 11.02 -14.90
CA LYS A 4 28.06 9.78 -15.32
C LYS A 4 27.24 9.00 -16.36
N LEU A 5 25.91 8.99 -16.24
CA LEU A 5 25.04 8.32 -17.21
C LEU A 5 25.03 9.05 -18.55
N GLU A 6 25.01 10.38 -18.56
CA GLU A 6 25.13 11.17 -19.80
C GLU A 6 26.45 10.93 -20.51
N GLU A 7 27.55 10.90 -19.77
CA GLU A 7 28.86 10.61 -20.32
C GLU A 7 28.86 9.22 -20.96
N LEU A 8 28.37 8.20 -20.28
CA LEU A 8 28.27 6.84 -20.78
C LEU A 8 27.37 6.72 -22.02
N VAL A 9 26.20 7.36 -22.01
CA VAL A 9 25.28 7.31 -23.17
C VAL A 9 25.88 8.03 -24.38
N ASN A 10 26.50 9.20 -24.20
CA ASN A 10 27.13 9.95 -25.30
C ASN A 10 28.36 9.20 -25.86
N GLU A 11 29.13 8.52 -25.00
CA GLU A 11 30.33 7.81 -25.42
C GLU A 11 29.99 6.45 -26.07
N LEU A 12 29.08 5.69 -25.49
CA LEU A 12 28.80 4.31 -25.86
C LEU A 12 27.58 4.12 -26.77
N CYS A 13 26.72 5.14 -26.88
CA CYS A 13 25.50 5.12 -27.70
C CYS A 13 25.38 6.36 -28.58
N PRO A 14 26.44 6.80 -29.31
CA PRO A 14 26.41 8.07 -30.10
C PRO A 14 25.36 8.05 -31.22
N ASP A 15 25.03 6.85 -31.74
CA ASP A 15 24.03 6.64 -32.79
C ASP A 15 22.67 6.14 -32.23
N GLY A 16 22.47 6.23 -30.91
CA GLY A 16 21.29 5.72 -30.22
C GLY A 16 21.44 4.29 -29.70
N VAL A 17 20.34 3.69 -29.25
CA VAL A 17 20.29 2.34 -28.68
C VAL A 17 19.59 1.38 -29.65
N GLU A 18 20.18 0.21 -29.86
CA GLU A 18 19.59 -0.83 -30.71
C GLU A 18 18.40 -1.54 -29.99
N TYR A 19 17.38 -1.86 -30.77
CA TYR A 19 16.20 -2.59 -30.30
C TYR A 19 16.17 -3.99 -30.95
N PHE A 20 15.89 -4.98 -30.12
CA PHE A 20 15.77 -6.37 -30.56
C PHE A 20 14.44 -6.96 -30.11
N THR A 21 13.89 -7.87 -30.88
CA THR A 21 12.73 -8.65 -30.49
C THR A 21 13.12 -9.73 -29.47
N LEU A 22 12.18 -10.17 -28.65
CA LEU A 22 12.44 -11.25 -27.71
C LEU A 22 12.78 -12.58 -28.42
N GLU A 23 12.26 -12.82 -29.64
CA GLU A 23 12.60 -14.03 -30.42
C GLU A 23 14.06 -14.06 -30.91
N GLU A 24 14.67 -12.88 -31.12
CA GLU A 24 16.09 -12.76 -31.48
C GLU A 24 17.00 -13.02 -30.29
N LEU A 25 16.56 -12.64 -29.08
CA LEU A 25 17.39 -12.63 -27.88
C LEU A 25 17.29 -13.89 -27.03
N GLY A 26 16.22 -14.71 -27.19
CA GLY A 26 16.03 -15.86 -26.32
C GLY A 26 14.78 -16.68 -26.65
N THR A 27 14.38 -17.52 -25.70
CA THR A 27 13.29 -18.48 -25.86
C THR A 27 12.34 -18.50 -24.67
N PHE A 28 11.05 -18.74 -24.95
CA PHE A 28 10.03 -18.94 -23.93
C PHE A 28 9.92 -20.40 -23.51
N TYR A 29 9.71 -20.64 -22.21
CA TYR A 29 9.43 -21.96 -21.66
C TYR A 29 8.18 -21.94 -20.76
N GLY A 30 7.57 -23.10 -20.55
CA GLY A 30 6.40 -23.23 -19.68
C GLY A 30 6.79 -23.48 -18.23
N GLY A 31 5.88 -23.17 -17.31
CA GLY A 31 5.95 -23.63 -15.93
C GLY A 31 5.64 -25.13 -15.81
N LEU A 32 5.42 -25.60 -14.57
CA LEU A 32 5.12 -26.99 -14.23
C LEU A 32 3.96 -27.55 -15.05
N THR A 33 4.14 -28.77 -15.54
CA THR A 33 3.12 -29.48 -16.30
C THR A 33 2.85 -30.87 -15.68
N GLY A 34 1.61 -31.39 -15.87
CA GLY A 34 1.24 -32.75 -15.42
C GLY A 34 1.11 -32.90 -13.89
N LYS A 35 1.05 -31.81 -13.13
CA LYS A 35 0.93 -31.82 -11.67
C LYS A 35 -0.52 -31.82 -11.22
N SER A 36 -0.82 -32.59 -10.18
CA SER A 36 -2.10 -32.66 -9.49
C SER A 36 -2.01 -31.96 -8.13
N LYS A 37 -3.14 -31.72 -7.46
CA LYS A 37 -3.18 -31.10 -6.13
C LYS A 37 -2.29 -31.85 -5.11
N LYS A 38 -2.20 -33.16 -5.21
CA LYS A 38 -1.41 -33.99 -4.27
C LYS A 38 0.10 -33.73 -4.38
N ASP A 39 0.58 -33.34 -5.57
CA ASP A 39 2.00 -33.06 -5.79
C ASP A 39 2.47 -31.78 -5.08
N PHE A 40 1.53 -30.94 -4.61
CA PHE A 40 1.79 -29.71 -3.86
C PHE A 40 1.58 -29.83 -2.35
N GLU A 41 1.16 -31.00 -1.84
CA GLU A 41 0.94 -31.20 -0.40
C GLU A 41 2.24 -31.50 0.35
N LYS A 42 3.12 -32.29 -0.28
CA LYS A 42 4.47 -32.61 0.23
C LYS A 42 5.40 -32.68 -0.98
N GLY A 43 6.45 -31.86 -0.99
CA GLY A 43 7.34 -31.77 -2.15
C GLY A 43 8.80 -31.95 -1.77
N ASN A 44 9.60 -32.34 -2.77
CA ASN A 44 11.07 -32.43 -2.70
C ASN A 44 11.77 -31.27 -3.41
N ALA A 45 10.99 -30.33 -3.97
CA ALA A 45 11.49 -29.14 -4.64
C ALA A 45 10.60 -27.91 -4.35
N LYS A 46 11.16 -26.72 -4.45
CA LYS A 46 10.44 -25.45 -4.30
C LYS A 46 9.87 -24.99 -5.64
N PHE A 47 8.74 -24.27 -5.59
CA PHE A 47 8.22 -23.61 -6.78
C PHE A 47 7.77 -22.18 -6.52
N ILE A 48 7.84 -21.37 -7.57
CA ILE A 48 7.45 -19.97 -7.56
C ILE A 48 5.96 -19.85 -7.90
N THR A 49 5.22 -19.22 -7.01
CA THR A 49 3.78 -18.98 -7.17
C THR A 49 3.49 -17.85 -8.16
N TYR A 50 2.25 -17.81 -8.66
CA TYR A 50 1.75 -16.72 -9.48
C TYR A 50 1.92 -15.36 -8.76
N MET A 51 1.57 -15.28 -7.47
CA MET A 51 1.64 -14.04 -6.70
C MET A 51 3.06 -13.54 -6.48
N ASN A 52 4.05 -14.44 -6.39
CA ASN A 52 5.45 -14.03 -6.31
C ASN A 52 5.87 -13.31 -7.61
N VAL A 53 5.54 -13.87 -8.78
CA VAL A 53 5.81 -13.25 -10.08
C VAL A 53 5.04 -11.93 -10.25
N TYR A 54 3.76 -11.91 -9.87
CA TYR A 54 2.89 -10.75 -10.03
C TYR A 54 3.36 -9.55 -9.20
N SER A 55 3.66 -9.79 -7.93
CA SER A 55 3.89 -8.71 -6.95
C SER A 55 5.32 -8.18 -6.92
N ASN A 56 6.32 -8.98 -7.36
CA ASN A 56 7.73 -8.65 -7.16
C ASN A 56 8.46 -8.46 -8.49
N PRO A 57 9.05 -7.27 -8.77
CA PRO A 57 9.90 -7.08 -9.95
C PRO A 57 11.17 -7.95 -9.93
N ALA A 58 11.79 -8.14 -8.76
CA ALA A 58 12.79 -9.14 -8.49
C ALA A 58 12.15 -10.33 -7.77
N LEU A 59 12.46 -11.56 -8.19
CA LEU A 59 11.90 -12.78 -7.63
C LEU A 59 12.31 -12.94 -6.17
N LYS A 60 11.35 -13.23 -5.28
CA LYS A 60 11.65 -13.59 -3.89
C LYS A 60 11.95 -15.07 -3.79
N LEU A 61 13.12 -15.40 -3.25
CA LEU A 61 13.60 -16.78 -3.09
C LEU A 61 13.20 -17.42 -1.76
N ASP A 62 12.84 -16.63 -0.76
CA ASP A 62 12.29 -17.12 0.51
C ASP A 62 10.84 -17.58 0.30
N VAL A 63 10.70 -18.79 -0.25
CA VAL A 63 9.43 -19.44 -0.55
C VAL A 63 9.31 -20.76 0.20
N SER A 64 8.11 -21.00 0.73
CA SER A 64 7.75 -22.24 1.43
C SER A 64 6.94 -23.21 0.56
N ASP A 65 6.50 -22.76 -0.62
CA ASP A 65 5.69 -23.57 -1.53
C ASP A 65 6.51 -24.68 -2.17
N VAL A 66 6.04 -25.90 -2.05
CA VAL A 66 6.76 -27.11 -2.49
C VAL A 66 5.98 -27.91 -3.53
N VAL A 67 6.72 -28.66 -4.33
CA VAL A 67 6.18 -29.56 -5.35
C VAL A 67 6.97 -30.87 -5.39
N THR A 68 6.32 -31.99 -5.65
CA THR A 68 6.96 -33.26 -5.88
C THR A 68 7.41 -33.36 -7.33
N ILE A 69 8.70 -33.56 -7.55
CA ILE A 69 9.31 -33.83 -8.88
C ILE A 69 9.85 -35.27 -8.85
N GLY A 70 9.42 -36.09 -9.83
CA GLY A 70 9.88 -37.46 -9.99
C GLY A 70 11.32 -37.51 -10.51
N GLU A 71 12.06 -38.60 -10.21
CA GLU A 71 13.48 -38.75 -10.56
C GLU A 71 13.76 -38.63 -12.06
N ASN A 72 12.83 -39.08 -12.91
CA ASN A 72 12.96 -39.02 -14.38
C ASN A 72 12.05 -37.98 -15.04
N GLU A 73 11.49 -37.09 -14.23
CA GLU A 73 10.54 -36.07 -14.70
C GLU A 73 11.29 -34.85 -15.27
N LYS A 74 10.98 -34.54 -16.52
CA LYS A 74 11.57 -33.35 -17.18
C LYS A 74 10.68 -32.15 -16.97
N GLN A 75 11.11 -31.24 -16.13
CA GLN A 75 10.48 -29.96 -15.89
C GLN A 75 11.50 -28.81 -16.11
N ASN A 76 11.02 -27.63 -16.49
CA ASN A 76 11.90 -26.48 -16.66
C ASN A 76 12.25 -25.88 -15.29
N CYS A 77 13.53 -25.82 -14.95
CA CYS A 77 14.05 -25.09 -13.80
C CYS A 77 14.26 -23.62 -14.18
N ILE A 78 13.97 -22.73 -13.26
CA ILE A 78 14.28 -21.30 -13.36
C ILE A 78 15.79 -21.12 -13.19
N GLN A 79 16.41 -20.26 -13.99
CA GLN A 79 17.84 -19.96 -13.94
C GLN A 79 18.06 -18.44 -13.73
N TYR A 80 19.27 -18.09 -13.27
CA TYR A 80 19.69 -16.71 -13.15
C TYR A 80 19.44 -15.93 -14.45
N ALA A 81 18.97 -14.69 -14.33
CA ALA A 81 18.55 -13.80 -15.41
C ALA A 81 17.31 -14.25 -16.20
N ASP A 82 16.62 -15.33 -15.83
CA ASP A 82 15.32 -15.66 -16.41
C ASP A 82 14.29 -14.58 -16.06
N ILE A 83 13.42 -14.26 -17.02
CA ILE A 83 12.28 -13.38 -16.82
C ILE A 83 11.02 -14.24 -16.77
N LEU A 84 10.29 -14.13 -15.67
CA LEU A 84 9.05 -14.86 -15.44
C LEU A 84 7.87 -13.97 -15.69
N PHE A 85 6.81 -14.48 -16.31
CA PHE A 85 5.60 -13.75 -16.64
C PHE A 85 4.35 -14.45 -16.13
N THR A 86 3.39 -13.68 -15.61
CA THR A 86 2.05 -14.21 -15.38
C THR A 86 1.36 -14.51 -16.72
N GLY A 87 0.81 -15.72 -16.87
CA GLY A 87 0.22 -16.16 -18.14
C GLY A 87 -1.17 -15.62 -18.40
N SER A 88 -1.92 -15.26 -17.34
CA SER A 88 -3.29 -14.77 -17.47
C SER A 88 -3.70 -13.84 -16.32
N SER A 89 -4.70 -13.00 -16.53
CA SER A 89 -5.30 -12.12 -15.53
C SER A 89 -6.78 -11.85 -15.80
N GLU A 90 -7.50 -11.31 -14.81
CA GLU A 90 -8.88 -10.83 -14.94
C GLU A 90 -8.96 -9.47 -15.65
N THR A 91 -7.87 -8.71 -15.64
CA THR A 91 -7.77 -7.43 -16.35
C THR A 91 -6.67 -7.47 -17.41
N PRO A 92 -6.79 -6.77 -18.54
CA PRO A 92 -5.74 -6.73 -19.55
C PRO A 92 -4.46 -6.07 -19.02
N ASN A 93 -4.57 -5.06 -18.19
CA ASN A 93 -3.44 -4.31 -17.65
C ASN A 93 -2.56 -5.13 -16.70
N ASP A 94 -3.13 -6.13 -16.02
CA ASP A 94 -2.41 -7.02 -15.10
C ASP A 94 -1.83 -8.25 -15.80
N CYS A 95 -2.18 -8.44 -17.07
CA CYS A 95 -1.71 -9.60 -17.85
C CYS A 95 -0.22 -9.48 -18.19
N GLY A 96 0.53 -10.57 -18.07
CA GLY A 96 1.96 -10.59 -18.38
C GLY A 96 2.82 -9.74 -17.43
N MET A 97 2.44 -9.65 -16.15
CA MET A 97 3.32 -9.06 -15.14
C MET A 97 4.59 -9.87 -15.01
N SER A 98 5.73 -9.19 -14.88
CA SER A 98 7.04 -9.81 -14.93
C SER A 98 7.76 -9.83 -13.58
N SER A 99 8.66 -10.79 -13.42
CA SER A 99 9.63 -10.87 -12.32
C SER A 99 10.94 -11.43 -12.86
N VAL A 100 12.08 -10.95 -12.39
CA VAL A 100 13.41 -11.37 -12.84
C VAL A 100 14.11 -12.12 -11.70
N LEU A 101 14.76 -13.26 -12.01
CA LEU A 101 15.66 -13.91 -11.05
C LEU A 101 16.98 -13.14 -11.04
N THR A 102 17.16 -12.31 -10.01
CA THR A 102 18.31 -11.40 -9.87
C THR A 102 19.44 -11.97 -9.02
N GLU A 103 19.24 -13.12 -8.38
CA GLU A 103 20.19 -13.77 -7.48
C GLU A 103 20.51 -15.16 -7.98
N TYR A 104 21.73 -15.63 -7.73
CA TYR A 104 22.09 -17.03 -7.97
C TYR A 104 21.51 -17.90 -6.87
N THR A 105 21.07 -19.10 -7.25
CA THR A 105 20.61 -20.13 -6.31
C THR A 105 21.09 -21.50 -6.73
N ASP A 106 21.51 -22.29 -5.77
CA ASP A 106 21.87 -23.70 -5.98
C ASP A 106 20.63 -24.62 -5.90
N GLU A 107 19.49 -24.09 -5.49
CA GLU A 107 18.23 -24.83 -5.39
C GLU A 107 17.55 -24.94 -6.76
N ASN A 108 17.00 -26.13 -7.06
CA ASN A 108 16.12 -26.30 -8.21
C ASN A 108 14.78 -25.62 -7.93
N LEU A 109 14.54 -24.48 -8.60
CA LEU A 109 13.30 -23.74 -8.53
C LEU A 109 12.44 -23.99 -9.77
N TYR A 110 11.17 -24.26 -9.55
CA TYR A 110 10.22 -24.49 -10.62
C TYR A 110 9.18 -23.35 -10.67
N LEU A 111 8.54 -23.17 -11.82
CA LEU A 111 7.54 -22.12 -12.01
C LEU A 111 6.15 -22.75 -12.02
N ASN A 112 5.18 -22.12 -11.36
CA ASN A 112 3.78 -22.56 -11.39
C ASN A 112 3.24 -22.67 -12.84
N SER A 113 2.20 -23.49 -13.05
CA SER A 113 1.63 -23.77 -14.37
C SER A 113 0.88 -22.60 -15.02
N PHE A 114 0.52 -21.55 -14.24
CA PHE A 114 -0.18 -20.35 -14.72
C PHE A 114 0.76 -19.24 -15.17
N SER A 115 2.05 -19.49 -15.09
CA SER A 115 3.12 -18.56 -15.48
C SER A 115 4.02 -19.21 -16.53
N PHE A 116 4.83 -18.43 -17.18
CA PHE A 116 5.84 -18.91 -18.15
C PHE A 116 7.12 -18.09 -17.99
N GLY A 117 8.23 -18.70 -18.35
CA GLY A 117 9.54 -18.07 -18.31
C GLY A 117 10.04 -17.70 -19.70
N TYR A 118 11.00 -16.79 -19.71
CA TYR A 118 11.79 -16.41 -20.87
C TYR A 118 13.26 -16.43 -20.48
N ARG A 119 14.09 -17.07 -21.30
CA ARG A 119 15.52 -17.23 -21.08
C ARG A 119 16.30 -16.63 -22.23
N PHE A 120 17.27 -15.77 -21.92
CA PHE A 120 18.18 -15.21 -22.89
C PHE A 120 19.17 -16.26 -23.41
N ASN A 121 19.51 -16.21 -24.72
CA ASN A 121 20.56 -17.03 -25.32
C ASN A 121 21.95 -16.63 -24.78
N ASN A 122 22.13 -15.37 -24.43
CA ASN A 122 23.35 -14.85 -23.82
C ASN A 122 22.98 -13.91 -22.66
N PRO A 123 22.78 -14.45 -21.44
CA PRO A 123 22.40 -13.65 -20.28
C PRO A 123 23.48 -12.65 -19.84
N ASP A 124 24.76 -12.89 -20.16
CA ASP A 124 25.88 -12.01 -19.77
C ASP A 124 25.82 -10.63 -20.43
N LYS A 125 25.07 -10.50 -21.53
CA LYS A 125 24.81 -9.21 -22.18
C LYS A 125 23.93 -8.28 -21.34
N PHE A 126 23.24 -8.81 -20.32
CA PHE A 126 22.21 -8.08 -19.60
C PHE A 126 22.61 -7.89 -18.14
N ASP A 127 22.25 -6.71 -17.62
CA ASP A 127 22.19 -6.47 -16.18
C ASP A 127 20.80 -6.83 -15.67
N VAL A 128 20.72 -7.70 -14.67
CA VAL A 128 19.44 -8.22 -14.14
C VAL A 128 18.63 -7.15 -13.43
N ILE A 129 19.30 -6.13 -12.87
CA ILE A 129 18.64 -5.00 -12.20
C ILE A 129 18.01 -4.09 -13.26
N TYR A 130 18.73 -3.82 -14.37
CA TYR A 130 18.15 -3.13 -15.52
C TYR A 130 16.92 -3.87 -16.05
N LEU A 131 16.99 -5.18 -16.23
CA LEU A 131 15.88 -6.00 -16.75
C LEU A 131 14.65 -5.94 -15.86
N LYS A 132 14.78 -6.01 -14.55
CA LYS A 132 13.61 -5.95 -13.64
C LYS A 132 12.85 -4.63 -13.76
N HIS A 133 13.54 -3.51 -13.99
CA HIS A 133 12.91 -2.21 -14.21
C HIS A 133 12.35 -2.09 -15.62
N LEU A 134 13.11 -2.55 -16.63
CA LEU A 134 12.74 -2.50 -18.05
C LEU A 134 11.39 -3.19 -18.30
N PHE A 135 11.23 -4.44 -17.83
CA PHE A 135 10.00 -5.21 -18.04
C PHE A 135 8.79 -4.71 -17.24
N ARG A 136 8.99 -3.79 -16.31
CA ARG A 136 7.95 -3.05 -15.57
C ARG A 136 7.75 -1.62 -16.07
N SER A 137 8.54 -1.13 -17.03
CA SER A 137 8.41 0.20 -17.62
C SER A 137 7.12 0.35 -18.42
N HIS A 138 6.61 1.58 -18.50
CA HIS A 138 5.39 1.89 -19.26
C HIS A 138 5.51 1.43 -20.74
N MET A 139 6.67 1.69 -21.35
CA MET A 139 6.95 1.30 -22.73
C MET A 139 6.76 -0.19 -22.96
N LEU A 140 7.37 -1.05 -22.12
CA LEU A 140 7.26 -2.50 -22.26
C LEU A 140 5.90 -3.02 -21.84
N ARG A 141 5.32 -2.50 -20.75
CA ARG A 141 3.97 -2.85 -20.31
C ARG A 141 2.94 -2.61 -21.40
N LYS A 142 3.02 -1.47 -22.10
CA LYS A 142 2.15 -1.15 -23.23
C LYS A 142 2.25 -2.16 -24.38
N GLN A 143 3.45 -2.67 -24.67
CA GLN A 143 3.64 -3.72 -25.68
C GLN A 143 3.10 -5.07 -25.19
N ILE A 144 3.43 -5.47 -23.94
CA ILE A 144 3.03 -6.74 -23.35
C ILE A 144 1.49 -6.86 -23.25
N VAL A 145 0.81 -5.81 -22.77
CA VAL A 145 -0.66 -5.76 -22.67
C VAL A 145 -1.33 -6.02 -24.03
N LYS A 146 -0.77 -5.51 -25.13
CA LYS A 146 -1.28 -5.76 -26.49
C LYS A 146 -1.13 -7.22 -26.95
N THR A 147 -0.34 -8.03 -26.26
CA THR A 147 -0.22 -9.46 -26.57
C THR A 147 -1.34 -10.28 -25.95
N ALA A 148 -2.07 -9.72 -25.00
CA ALA A 148 -3.19 -10.39 -24.32
C ALA A 148 -4.41 -10.57 -25.22
N ASN A 149 -5.10 -11.69 -25.06
CA ASN A 149 -6.35 -11.99 -25.75
C ASN A 149 -7.38 -12.53 -24.72
N GLY A 150 -8.65 -12.22 -24.90
CA GLY A 150 -9.73 -12.67 -24.04
C GLY A 150 -10.76 -11.58 -23.78
N VAL A 151 -11.84 -11.93 -23.08
CA VAL A 151 -12.95 -11.02 -22.74
C VAL A 151 -13.13 -10.93 -21.22
N THR A 152 -13.29 -12.07 -20.55
CA THR A 152 -13.45 -12.15 -19.08
C THR A 152 -12.16 -12.58 -18.38
N ARG A 153 -11.31 -13.32 -19.09
CA ARG A 153 -9.97 -13.69 -18.65
C ARG A 153 -9.01 -13.46 -19.82
N PHE A 154 -8.00 -12.69 -19.58
CA PHE A 154 -6.99 -12.31 -20.56
C PHE A 154 -5.79 -13.25 -20.46
N ASN A 155 -5.34 -13.80 -21.60
CA ASN A 155 -4.20 -14.70 -21.67
C ASN A 155 -3.13 -14.12 -22.58
N VAL A 156 -1.88 -14.19 -22.16
CA VAL A 156 -0.73 -13.74 -22.95
C VAL A 156 -0.46 -14.71 -24.11
N SER A 157 -0.33 -14.17 -25.31
CA SER A 157 0.13 -14.92 -26.47
C SER A 157 1.65 -14.92 -26.57
N LYS A 158 2.30 -16.07 -26.35
CA LYS A 158 3.76 -16.19 -26.49
C LYS A 158 4.25 -15.83 -27.88
N ALA A 159 3.47 -16.16 -28.94
CA ALA A 159 3.83 -15.78 -30.31
C ALA A 159 3.81 -14.26 -30.55
N LYS A 160 2.93 -13.53 -29.88
CA LYS A 160 2.95 -12.07 -29.92
C LYS A 160 4.03 -11.50 -28.99
N MET A 161 4.28 -12.12 -27.83
CA MET A 161 5.37 -11.76 -26.93
C MET A 161 6.74 -11.87 -27.60
N ALA A 162 6.94 -12.86 -28.48
CA ALA A 162 8.17 -13.02 -29.23
C ALA A 162 8.56 -11.78 -30.06
N LYS A 163 7.56 -11.00 -30.48
CA LYS A 163 7.73 -9.77 -31.28
C LYS A 163 7.85 -8.49 -30.44
N VAL A 164 7.79 -8.58 -29.14
CA VAL A 164 8.02 -7.42 -28.23
C VAL A 164 9.48 -6.99 -28.38
N GLN A 165 9.69 -5.70 -28.59
CA GLN A 165 11.01 -5.13 -28.77
C GLN A 165 11.50 -4.50 -27.46
N ILE A 166 12.77 -4.78 -27.14
CA ILE A 166 13.46 -4.22 -25.98
C ILE A 166 14.72 -3.47 -26.41
N PRO A 167 15.06 -2.34 -25.77
CA PRO A 167 16.34 -1.66 -25.96
C PRO A 167 17.46 -2.45 -25.29
N VAL A 168 18.59 -2.56 -25.98
CA VAL A 168 19.78 -3.28 -25.48
C VAL A 168 21.01 -2.36 -25.55
N PRO A 169 21.10 -1.37 -24.64
CA PRO A 169 22.29 -0.53 -24.56
C PRO A 169 23.51 -1.35 -24.06
N PRO A 170 24.74 -0.84 -24.21
CA PRO A 170 25.93 -1.41 -23.59
C PRO A 170 25.75 -1.69 -22.10
N LYS A 171 26.39 -2.73 -21.58
CA LYS A 171 26.16 -3.22 -20.20
C LYS A 171 26.48 -2.15 -19.15
N GLU A 172 27.45 -1.30 -19.40
CA GLU A 172 27.83 -0.18 -18.54
C GLU A 172 26.67 0.83 -18.35
N VAL A 173 25.94 1.11 -19.43
CA VAL A 173 24.75 1.95 -19.42
C VAL A 173 23.60 1.25 -18.67
N GLN A 174 23.39 -0.05 -18.95
CA GLN A 174 22.39 -0.84 -18.22
C GLN A 174 22.65 -0.81 -16.70
N ASN A 175 23.90 -1.04 -16.28
CA ASN A 175 24.29 -1.04 -14.86
C ASN A 175 24.03 0.31 -14.20
N GLU A 176 24.34 1.42 -14.86
CA GLU A 176 24.14 2.75 -14.27
C GLU A 176 22.65 3.12 -14.16
N ILE A 177 21.85 2.75 -15.19
CA ILE A 177 20.39 2.90 -15.14
C ILE A 177 19.81 2.03 -14.04
N GLY A 178 20.16 0.75 -13.99
CA GLY A 178 19.69 -0.20 -12.98
C GLY A 178 19.98 0.30 -11.57
N LYS A 179 21.23 0.68 -11.30
CA LYS A 179 21.65 1.24 -10.01
C LYS A 179 20.88 2.52 -9.63
N THR A 180 20.66 3.40 -10.60
CA THR A 180 19.91 4.64 -10.37
C THR A 180 18.47 4.34 -9.96
N LEU A 181 17.80 3.43 -10.66
CA LEU A 181 16.43 3.06 -10.38
C LEU A 181 16.28 2.26 -9.07
N ASP A 182 17.26 1.41 -8.73
CA ASP A 182 17.26 0.68 -7.46
C ASP A 182 17.34 1.60 -6.26
N ASN A 183 18.14 2.66 -6.30
CA ASN A 183 18.21 3.64 -5.23
C ASN A 183 16.82 4.25 -4.90
N PHE A 184 15.95 4.48 -5.91
CA PHE A 184 14.59 4.97 -5.66
C PHE A 184 13.69 3.92 -5.01
N THR A 185 13.82 2.65 -5.43
CA THR A 185 13.02 1.56 -4.86
C THR A 185 13.46 1.22 -3.45
N GLU A 186 14.75 1.25 -3.14
CA GLU A 186 15.32 1.06 -1.81
C GLU A 186 14.83 2.16 -0.86
N LEU A 187 14.95 3.43 -1.24
CA LEU A 187 14.44 4.55 -0.43
C LEU A 187 12.93 4.40 -0.14
N THR A 188 12.14 4.02 -1.15
CA THR A 188 10.71 3.78 -0.96
C THR A 188 10.44 2.62 0.00
N ALA A 189 11.26 1.56 -0.04
CA ALA A 189 11.16 0.42 0.87
C ALA A 189 11.54 0.82 2.30
N GLU A 190 12.60 1.61 2.49
CA GLU A 190 13.01 2.15 3.79
C GLU A 190 11.92 3.02 4.42
N LEU A 191 11.36 3.97 3.68
CA LEU A 191 10.25 4.80 4.14
C LEU A 191 9.00 3.97 4.50
N THR A 192 8.71 2.91 3.75
CA THR A 192 7.61 1.99 4.05
C THR A 192 7.86 1.20 5.34
N ALA A 193 9.09 0.75 5.55
CA ALA A 193 9.50 0.08 6.78
C ALA A 193 9.43 1.04 7.98
N GLU A 194 9.88 2.29 7.81
CA GLU A 194 9.76 3.33 8.82
C GLU A 194 8.29 3.60 9.17
N LEU A 195 7.42 3.80 8.18
CA LEU A 195 5.98 3.98 8.41
C LEU A 195 5.41 2.83 9.25
N THR A 196 5.76 1.58 8.91
CA THR A 196 5.32 0.40 9.65
C THR A 196 5.82 0.42 11.11
N ALA A 197 7.08 0.79 11.33
CA ALA A 197 7.66 0.92 12.67
C ALA A 197 6.97 2.04 13.47
N ARG A 198 6.72 3.19 12.85
CA ARG A 198 6.02 4.32 13.48
C ARG A 198 4.57 3.99 13.82
N GLN A 199 3.87 3.25 12.96
CA GLN A 199 2.51 2.76 13.26
C GLN A 199 2.48 1.83 14.48
N LYS A 200 3.45 0.91 14.60
CA LYS A 200 3.61 0.06 15.81
C LYS A 200 3.93 0.89 17.03
N GLN A 201 4.81 1.87 16.92
CA GLN A 201 5.16 2.79 17.98
C GLN A 201 3.96 3.61 18.45
N TYR A 202 3.19 4.16 17.51
CA TYR A 202 1.94 4.86 17.82
C TYR A 202 0.95 3.96 18.57
N ALA A 203 0.72 2.75 18.08
CA ALA A 203 -0.18 1.80 18.73
C ALA A 203 0.26 1.48 20.17
N PHE A 204 1.55 1.26 20.38
CA PHE A 204 2.13 1.03 21.72
C PHE A 204 1.90 2.24 22.64
N TYR A 205 2.30 3.46 22.23
CA TYR A 205 2.15 4.64 23.07
C TYR A 205 0.68 5.01 23.31
N ARG A 206 -0.18 4.82 22.32
CA ARG A 206 -1.63 5.02 22.47
C ARG A 206 -2.19 4.11 23.57
N ASP A 207 -1.91 2.80 23.49
CA ASP A 207 -2.41 1.85 24.46
C ASP A 207 -1.78 2.05 25.85
N TYR A 208 -0.51 2.43 25.89
CA TYR A 208 0.22 2.74 27.12
C TYR A 208 -0.32 4.00 27.83
N LEU A 209 -0.52 5.10 27.10
CA LEU A 209 -0.99 6.39 27.65
C LEU A 209 -2.48 6.38 28.05
N LEU A 210 -3.26 5.45 27.52
CA LEU A 210 -4.69 5.32 27.81
C LEU A 210 -5.00 4.23 28.83
N ASP A 211 -4.02 3.45 29.29
CA ASP A 211 -4.17 2.42 30.31
C ASP A 211 -3.66 2.92 31.67
N PHE A 212 -4.54 3.56 32.42
CA PHE A 212 -4.26 4.06 33.77
C PHE A 212 -4.25 2.99 34.85
N SER A 213 -4.48 1.72 34.52
CA SER A 213 -4.31 0.60 35.46
C SER A 213 -2.82 0.26 35.68
N ASN A 214 -1.93 0.77 34.82
CA ASN A 214 -0.50 0.56 34.89
C ASN A 214 0.15 1.69 35.73
N GLU A 215 0.61 1.38 36.94
CA GLU A 215 1.29 2.32 37.86
C GLU A 215 2.56 2.97 37.24
N ASP A 216 3.17 2.35 36.24
CA ASP A 216 4.34 2.89 35.55
C ASP A 216 4.02 4.12 34.69
N VAL A 217 2.79 4.22 34.17
CA VAL A 217 2.34 5.38 33.37
C VAL A 217 2.32 6.64 34.23
N THR A 218 1.87 6.49 35.47
CA THR A 218 1.71 7.61 36.42
C THR A 218 3.04 8.18 36.90
N LYS A 219 4.15 7.42 36.80
CA LYS A 219 5.47 7.79 37.35
C LYS A 219 6.47 8.25 36.29
N LYS A 220 6.24 7.94 35.00
CA LYS A 220 7.26 8.13 33.94
C LYS A 220 6.99 9.25 32.95
N ILE A 221 5.78 9.82 32.97
CA ILE A 221 5.46 10.94 32.07
C ILE A 221 5.49 12.22 32.90
N PRO A 222 6.47 13.10 32.68
CA PRO A 222 6.48 14.40 33.33
C PRO A 222 5.15 15.12 33.06
N ASP A 223 4.62 15.80 34.09
CA ASP A 223 3.39 16.61 34.04
C ASP A 223 2.05 15.85 33.88
N ILE A 224 2.03 14.50 34.02
CA ILE A 224 0.79 13.74 34.06
C ILE A 224 0.50 13.29 35.49
N ASP A 225 -0.39 14.02 36.16
CA ASP A 225 -0.97 13.60 37.44
C ASP A 225 -2.17 12.67 37.17
N CYS A 226 -1.98 11.38 37.43
CA CYS A 226 -3.02 10.36 37.27
C CYS A 226 -3.71 9.99 38.59
N SER A 227 -3.58 10.80 39.62
CA SER A 227 -4.17 10.49 40.96
C SER A 227 -5.70 10.47 40.97
N ASN A 228 -6.37 11.08 39.99
CA ASN A 228 -7.82 11.28 39.92
C ASN A 228 -8.41 10.83 38.58
N VAL A 229 -8.23 9.55 38.20
CA VAL A 229 -8.82 9.01 36.97
C VAL A 229 -10.14 8.31 37.30
N GLU A 230 -11.23 8.79 36.75
CA GLU A 230 -12.53 8.16 36.84
C GLU A 230 -12.75 7.21 35.65
N TYR A 231 -13.39 6.06 35.90
CA TYR A 231 -13.80 5.12 34.84
C TYR A 231 -15.30 5.28 34.63
N ILE A 232 -15.69 5.91 33.52
CA ILE A 232 -17.07 6.34 33.27
C ILE A 232 -17.63 5.58 32.06
N LYS A 233 -18.91 5.17 32.13
CA LYS A 233 -19.62 4.62 30.97
C LYS A 233 -19.93 5.75 29.98
N LEU A 234 -19.76 5.51 28.70
CA LEU A 234 -20.07 6.51 27.67
C LEU A 234 -21.52 6.99 27.74
N GLY A 235 -22.46 6.12 28.14
CA GLY A 235 -23.87 6.53 28.32
C GLY A 235 -24.10 7.59 29.37
N ASP A 236 -23.19 7.78 30.33
CA ASP A 236 -23.29 8.75 31.41
C ASP A 236 -22.72 10.15 31.01
N ILE A 237 -21.94 10.20 29.91
CA ILE A 237 -21.23 11.43 29.46
C ILE A 237 -21.41 11.70 27.96
N ALA A 238 -22.30 10.98 27.26
CA ALA A 238 -22.52 11.16 25.83
C ALA A 238 -24.00 11.06 25.45
N LYS A 239 -24.38 11.78 24.39
CA LYS A 239 -25.62 11.56 23.66
C LYS A 239 -25.32 10.89 22.34
N PHE A 240 -26.25 10.06 21.87
CA PHE A 240 -26.11 9.25 20.65
C PHE A 240 -27.25 9.52 19.69
N THR A 241 -26.95 9.91 18.46
CA THR A 241 -27.96 10.19 17.45
C THR A 241 -27.67 9.37 16.19
N TYR A 242 -28.66 8.57 15.75
CA TYR A 242 -28.56 7.87 14.45
C TYR A 242 -28.63 8.85 13.30
N GLY A 243 -27.94 8.52 12.20
CA GLY A 243 -27.90 9.35 11.01
C GLY A 243 -29.15 9.26 10.13
N TYR A 244 -29.11 9.98 9.02
CA TYR A 244 -30.18 10.15 8.06
C TYR A 244 -30.26 8.95 7.09
N THR A 245 -31.47 8.59 6.68
CA THR A 245 -31.68 7.53 5.70
C THR A 245 -32.03 8.16 4.36
N ASP A 246 -31.10 8.03 3.40
CA ASP A 246 -31.31 8.44 2.01
C ASP A 246 -30.48 7.55 1.08
N LYS A 247 -30.73 7.68 -0.24
CA LYS A 247 -29.98 6.99 -1.27
C LYS A 247 -28.74 7.82 -1.66
N ALA A 248 -27.56 7.25 -1.44
CA ALA A 248 -26.30 7.86 -1.85
C ALA A 248 -26.22 8.03 -3.38
N LYS A 249 -25.73 9.20 -3.84
CA LYS A 249 -25.57 9.57 -5.26
C LYS A 249 -24.12 9.92 -5.53
N ASP A 250 -23.72 9.89 -6.79
CA ASP A 250 -22.35 10.28 -7.20
C ASP A 250 -22.16 11.82 -7.21
N TYR A 251 -23.26 12.59 -7.17
CA TYR A 251 -23.29 14.05 -7.14
C TYR A 251 -24.42 14.58 -6.28
N GLY A 252 -24.23 15.77 -5.72
CA GLY A 252 -25.16 16.47 -4.85
C GLY A 252 -24.52 17.71 -4.24
N ASP A 253 -25.28 18.48 -3.46
CA ASP A 253 -24.81 19.72 -2.83
C ASP A 253 -24.24 19.50 -1.41
N THR A 254 -24.35 18.27 -0.88
CA THR A 254 -23.94 17.91 0.48
C THR A 254 -23.35 16.53 0.50
N ARG A 255 -22.14 16.37 1.05
CA ARG A 255 -21.48 15.08 1.21
C ARG A 255 -22.30 14.16 2.12
N PHE A 256 -22.43 12.88 1.73
CA PHE A 256 -23.15 11.87 2.49
C PHE A 256 -22.17 10.82 3.02
N ILE A 257 -21.77 10.96 4.29
CA ILE A 257 -20.79 10.07 4.93
C ILE A 257 -21.42 8.74 5.29
N ARG A 258 -20.84 7.63 4.81
CA ARG A 258 -21.30 6.27 5.02
C ARG A 258 -20.30 5.50 5.90
N ILE A 259 -20.69 4.32 6.38
CA ILE A 259 -19.77 3.42 7.12
C ILE A 259 -18.56 3.00 6.29
N THR A 260 -18.69 2.89 4.97
CA THR A 260 -17.61 2.55 4.03
C THR A 260 -16.61 3.68 3.82
N ASP A 261 -16.98 4.90 4.21
CA ASP A 261 -16.12 6.07 4.07
C ASP A 261 -15.19 6.26 5.27
N ILE A 262 -15.31 5.41 6.32
CA ILE A 262 -14.43 5.43 7.51
C ILE A 262 -13.32 4.40 7.34
N LEU A 263 -12.09 4.87 7.19
CA LEU A 263 -10.89 4.04 7.11
C LEU A 263 -10.53 3.41 8.46
N ASP A 264 -9.67 2.38 8.46
CA ASP A 264 -9.22 1.68 9.67
C ASP A 264 -8.48 2.60 10.67
N ASN A 265 -7.82 3.62 10.17
CA ASN A 265 -7.15 4.63 10.98
C ASN A 265 -8.08 5.71 11.55
N GLY A 266 -9.39 5.64 11.29
CA GLY A 266 -10.38 6.61 11.77
C GLY A 266 -10.43 7.92 10.98
N TYR A 267 -9.90 7.93 9.76
CA TYR A 267 -9.98 9.04 8.82
C TYR A 267 -11.04 8.81 7.75
N LEU A 268 -11.42 9.88 7.08
CA LEU A 268 -12.37 9.86 5.99
C LEU A 268 -11.67 9.41 4.70
N ASN A 269 -12.26 8.43 4.00
CA ASN A 269 -11.77 8.00 2.69
C ASN A 269 -11.93 9.15 1.69
N PRO A 270 -10.87 9.62 1.05
CA PRO A 270 -10.94 10.68 0.03
C PRO A 270 -11.54 10.18 -1.30
N ASN A 271 -11.54 8.87 -1.53
CA ASN A 271 -12.03 8.27 -2.75
C ASN A 271 -13.50 7.86 -2.62
N ASP A 272 -14.23 7.79 -3.74
CA ASP A 272 -15.63 7.35 -3.83
C ASP A 272 -16.59 8.16 -2.92
N ALA A 273 -16.38 9.47 -2.79
CA ALA A 273 -17.27 10.36 -2.07
C ALA A 273 -18.69 10.28 -2.65
N LYS A 274 -19.71 10.16 -1.78
CA LYS A 274 -21.12 10.19 -2.17
C LYS A 274 -21.81 11.42 -1.59
N TYR A 275 -22.93 11.77 -2.21
CA TYR A 275 -23.64 13.00 -1.97
C TYR A 275 -25.14 12.78 -1.87
N ILE A 276 -25.83 13.77 -1.28
CA ILE A 276 -27.28 13.95 -1.36
C ILE A 276 -27.59 15.42 -1.66
N ASN A 277 -28.83 15.72 -1.96
CA ASN A 277 -29.32 17.10 -1.95
C ASN A 277 -29.90 17.39 -0.58
N LEU A 278 -29.43 18.47 0.08
CA LEU A 278 -29.89 18.87 1.40
C LEU A 278 -31.38 19.27 1.35
N ASN A 279 -32.15 18.79 2.31
CA ASN A 279 -33.55 19.15 2.52
C ASN A 279 -33.80 19.51 4.00
N GLU A 280 -35.01 19.98 4.35
CA GLU A 280 -35.33 20.40 5.70
C GLU A 280 -35.16 19.28 6.75
N GLU A 281 -35.41 18.04 6.36
CA GLU A 281 -35.25 16.89 7.25
C GLU A 281 -33.76 16.56 7.49
N SER A 282 -32.96 16.58 6.45
CA SER A 282 -31.53 16.24 6.53
C SER A 282 -30.66 17.33 7.17
N LYS A 283 -31.13 18.59 7.23
CA LYS A 283 -30.39 19.71 7.86
C LYS A 283 -29.99 19.45 9.31
N LYS A 284 -30.82 18.73 10.08
CA LYS A 284 -30.51 18.38 11.50
C LYS A 284 -29.38 17.36 11.68
N TYR A 285 -28.91 16.77 10.57
CA TYR A 285 -27.78 15.83 10.54
C TYR A 285 -26.49 16.45 9.97
N LEU A 286 -26.50 17.78 9.79
CA LEU A 286 -25.28 18.50 9.39
C LEU A 286 -24.19 18.31 10.43
N LEU A 287 -22.98 18.15 9.93
CA LEU A 287 -21.78 17.93 10.71
C LEU A 287 -20.96 19.20 10.82
N SER A 288 -20.23 19.31 11.91
CA SER A 288 -19.21 20.32 12.16
C SER A 288 -17.86 19.67 12.39
N LYS A 289 -16.78 20.41 12.15
CA LYS A 289 -15.43 19.98 12.51
C LYS A 289 -15.36 19.53 13.97
N GLY A 290 -14.73 18.38 14.19
CA GLY A 290 -14.58 17.81 15.52
C GLY A 290 -15.72 16.91 15.96
N ASP A 291 -16.79 16.76 15.19
CA ASP A 291 -17.84 15.78 15.45
C ASP A 291 -17.29 14.35 15.37
N LEU A 292 -17.90 13.44 16.12
CA LEU A 292 -17.54 12.03 16.18
C LEU A 292 -18.63 11.16 15.57
N LEU A 293 -18.27 10.35 14.59
CA LEU A 293 -19.17 9.39 13.95
C LEU A 293 -18.69 7.96 14.15
N LEU A 294 -19.54 7.12 14.71
CA LEU A 294 -19.28 5.70 14.96
C LEU A 294 -20.02 4.83 13.94
N ALA A 295 -19.32 3.94 13.27
CA ALA A 295 -19.94 2.89 12.46
C ALA A 295 -20.56 1.80 13.35
N ARG A 296 -21.89 1.58 13.19
CA ARG A 296 -22.62 0.70 14.09
C ARG A 296 -22.83 -0.73 13.58
N THR A 297 -22.48 -1.03 12.33
CA THR A 297 -22.85 -2.31 11.71
C THR A 297 -21.81 -2.83 10.73
N GLY A 298 -21.86 -4.13 10.44
CA GLY A 298 -21.03 -4.81 9.45
C GLY A 298 -19.57 -4.94 9.88
N ALA A 299 -18.68 -5.16 8.90
CA ALA A 299 -17.23 -5.30 9.14
C ALA A 299 -16.55 -4.04 9.69
N THR A 300 -17.24 -2.89 9.60
CA THR A 300 -16.71 -1.59 10.05
C THR A 300 -17.20 -1.19 11.44
N TYR A 301 -18.00 -2.03 12.13
CA TYR A 301 -18.53 -1.67 13.43
C TYR A 301 -17.42 -1.23 14.41
N GLY A 302 -17.74 -0.26 15.24
CA GLY A 302 -16.81 0.25 16.25
C GLY A 302 -15.80 1.28 15.74
N LYS A 303 -15.56 1.39 14.44
CA LYS A 303 -14.67 2.42 13.89
C LYS A 303 -15.27 3.81 14.09
N THR A 304 -14.46 4.74 14.54
CA THR A 304 -14.87 6.12 14.82
C THR A 304 -14.12 7.11 13.94
N LEU A 305 -14.86 7.92 13.20
CA LEU A 305 -14.36 9.07 12.44
C LEU A 305 -14.37 10.31 13.35
N PHE A 306 -13.28 11.07 13.31
CA PHE A 306 -13.24 12.46 13.77
C PHE A 306 -13.39 13.36 12.52
N VAL A 307 -14.46 14.15 12.46
CA VAL A 307 -14.74 15.01 11.30
C VAL A 307 -13.64 16.07 11.16
N PRO A 308 -12.89 16.08 10.05
CA PRO A 308 -11.63 16.83 9.98
C PRO A 308 -11.79 18.32 9.69
N ASN A 309 -12.87 18.72 9.04
CA ASN A 309 -13.12 20.08 8.54
C ASN A 309 -14.59 20.43 8.56
N ASP A 310 -14.93 21.64 8.17
CA ASP A 310 -16.30 22.15 8.07
C ASP A 310 -16.91 21.96 6.66
N GLU A 311 -16.50 20.91 5.92
CA GLU A 311 -17.17 20.54 4.68
C GLU A 311 -18.64 20.24 4.94
N LYS A 312 -19.51 20.80 4.09
CA LYS A 312 -20.96 20.58 4.20
C LYS A 312 -21.28 19.08 4.02
N ALA A 313 -21.52 18.41 5.13
CA ALA A 313 -21.73 16.96 5.16
C ALA A 313 -22.84 16.57 6.13
N VAL A 314 -23.50 15.47 5.79
CA VAL A 314 -24.44 14.73 6.66
C VAL A 314 -24.02 13.28 6.75
N TYR A 315 -24.50 12.53 7.73
CA TYR A 315 -24.11 11.16 7.98
C TYR A 315 -25.28 10.17 7.84
N ALA A 316 -24.97 8.98 7.30
CA ALA A 316 -25.95 7.95 6.99
C ALA A 316 -26.46 7.22 8.26
N SER A 317 -27.63 6.60 8.19
CA SER A 317 -28.34 5.92 9.29
C SER A 317 -27.57 4.73 9.92
N PHE A 318 -26.54 4.20 9.24
CA PHE A 318 -25.65 3.19 9.80
C PHE A 318 -24.48 3.78 10.61
N LEU A 319 -24.47 5.11 10.77
CA LEU A 319 -23.59 5.85 11.66
C LEU A 319 -24.34 6.36 12.88
N ILE A 320 -23.62 6.50 13.99
CA ILE A 320 -24.08 7.14 15.22
C ILE A 320 -23.18 8.35 15.47
N LYS A 321 -23.77 9.55 15.57
CA LYS A 321 -23.07 10.73 16.10
C LYS A 321 -22.97 10.59 17.60
N ILE A 322 -21.77 10.79 18.14
CA ILE A 322 -21.47 10.81 19.57
C ILE A 322 -21.22 12.25 19.99
N GLU A 323 -22.07 12.79 20.83
CA GLU A 323 -21.95 14.14 21.40
C GLU A 323 -21.53 14.02 22.86
N LEU A 324 -20.24 14.24 23.13
CA LEU A 324 -19.63 14.11 24.44
C LEU A 324 -19.89 15.36 25.32
N ASP A 325 -19.94 15.16 26.62
CA ASP A 325 -19.86 16.24 27.60
C ASP A 325 -18.43 16.79 27.65
N ASN A 326 -18.18 17.84 26.87
CA ASN A 326 -16.86 18.44 26.74
C ASN A 326 -16.34 19.12 28.03
N THR A 327 -17.15 19.22 29.09
CA THR A 327 -16.66 19.62 30.41
C THR A 327 -15.91 18.52 31.13
N LYS A 328 -16.03 17.27 30.66
CA LYS A 328 -15.42 16.07 31.24
C LYS A 328 -14.42 15.42 30.30
N ILE A 329 -14.73 15.34 28.99
CA ILE A 329 -13.96 14.56 28.04
C ILE A 329 -13.84 15.28 26.69
N LEU A 330 -12.62 15.31 26.14
CA LEU A 330 -12.32 15.89 24.82
C LEU A 330 -12.69 14.91 23.70
N ASN A 331 -13.32 15.41 22.63
CA ASN A 331 -13.64 14.61 21.43
C ASN A 331 -12.40 13.91 20.84
N ARG A 332 -11.27 14.62 20.80
CA ARG A 332 -10.01 14.07 20.26
C ARG A 332 -9.40 13.00 21.16
N TYR A 333 -9.53 13.12 22.49
CA TYR A 333 -9.13 12.09 23.46
C TYR A 333 -9.95 10.80 23.26
N TYR A 334 -11.29 10.93 23.18
CA TYR A 334 -12.15 9.80 22.88
C TYR A 334 -11.80 9.15 21.54
N TRP A 335 -11.49 9.92 20.51
CA TRP A 335 -11.12 9.39 19.20
C TRP A 335 -9.86 8.53 19.25
N HIS A 336 -8.82 8.94 19.99
CA HIS A 336 -7.65 8.10 20.23
C HIS A 336 -8.01 6.85 21.04
N PHE A 337 -8.83 6.99 22.07
CA PHE A 337 -9.33 5.85 22.86
C PHE A 337 -10.08 4.85 21.99
N SER A 338 -10.93 5.28 21.08
CA SER A 338 -11.73 4.41 20.19
C SER A 338 -10.88 3.55 19.23
N LYS A 339 -9.59 3.83 19.13
CA LYS A 339 -8.60 3.03 18.38
C LYS A 339 -7.77 2.10 19.28
N SER A 340 -7.90 2.20 20.58
CA SER A 340 -7.08 1.46 21.56
C SER A 340 -7.54 0.02 21.74
N ASN A 341 -6.63 -0.82 22.23
CA ASN A 341 -6.94 -2.19 22.64
C ASN A 341 -7.97 -2.24 23.79
N LEU A 342 -7.96 -1.24 24.68
CA LEU A 342 -8.96 -1.14 25.78
C LEU A 342 -10.38 -0.97 25.24
N TYR A 343 -10.54 -0.14 24.22
CA TYR A 343 -11.83 0.03 23.55
C TYR A 343 -12.26 -1.25 22.81
N TRP A 344 -11.39 -1.80 21.97
CA TRP A 344 -11.74 -2.96 21.15
C TRP A 344 -12.00 -4.24 21.94
N LYS A 345 -11.31 -4.45 23.07
CA LYS A 345 -11.63 -5.55 24.00
C LYS A 345 -13.07 -5.45 24.53
N GLN A 346 -13.59 -4.23 24.74
CA GLN A 346 -14.96 -3.99 25.18
C GLN A 346 -15.95 -4.07 24.01
N ALA A 347 -15.66 -3.39 22.89
CA ALA A 347 -16.52 -3.38 21.72
C ALA A 347 -16.80 -4.79 21.19
N ASN A 348 -15.77 -5.66 21.11
CA ASN A 348 -15.89 -7.04 20.68
C ASN A 348 -16.75 -7.91 21.61
N LYS A 349 -16.84 -7.56 22.91
CA LYS A 349 -17.71 -8.26 23.88
C LYS A 349 -19.15 -7.73 23.85
N LEU A 350 -19.33 -6.48 23.44
CA LEU A 350 -20.63 -5.80 23.49
C LEU A 350 -21.39 -5.86 22.16
N VAL A 351 -20.71 -6.14 21.07
CA VAL A 351 -21.33 -6.28 19.75
C VAL A 351 -22.22 -7.53 19.71
N SER A 352 -23.42 -7.38 19.13
CA SER A 352 -24.28 -8.54 18.85
C SER A 352 -23.82 -9.24 17.58
N THR A 353 -23.58 -10.55 17.66
CA THR A 353 -23.11 -11.39 16.55
C THR A 353 -24.19 -12.32 15.98
N ALA A 354 -25.44 -12.17 16.41
CA ALA A 354 -26.57 -12.90 15.84
C ALA A 354 -26.89 -12.37 14.44
N GLY A 355 -26.18 -12.85 13.41
CA GLY A 355 -26.24 -12.36 12.05
C GLY A 355 -25.14 -11.31 11.78
N GLN A 356 -25.50 -10.23 11.07
CA GLN A 356 -24.56 -9.13 10.83
C GLN A 356 -24.21 -8.42 12.15
N PRO A 357 -22.92 -8.18 12.45
CA PRO A 357 -22.51 -7.48 13.68
C PRO A 357 -23.24 -6.16 13.87
N GLN A 358 -23.79 -5.94 15.08
CA GLN A 358 -24.52 -4.74 15.46
C GLN A 358 -23.94 -4.14 16.75
N PHE A 359 -23.39 -2.95 16.64
CA PHE A 359 -22.85 -2.16 17.74
C PHE A 359 -23.69 -0.91 17.94
N ASN A 360 -24.91 -1.12 18.44
CA ASN A 360 -25.94 -0.08 18.60
C ASN A 360 -25.68 0.84 19.81
N THR A 361 -26.51 1.87 20.00
CA THR A 361 -26.38 2.84 21.10
C THR A 361 -26.36 2.18 22.48
N ASN A 362 -27.15 1.11 22.70
CA ASN A 362 -27.14 0.37 23.97
C ASN A 362 -25.81 -0.35 24.23
N ALA A 363 -25.14 -0.84 23.19
CA ALA A 363 -23.82 -1.45 23.31
C ALA A 363 -22.75 -0.38 23.54
N VAL A 364 -22.77 0.70 22.75
CA VAL A 364 -21.81 1.81 22.85
C VAL A 364 -21.90 2.50 24.22
N SER A 365 -23.12 2.74 24.73
CA SER A 365 -23.33 3.38 26.04
C SER A 365 -22.69 2.62 27.22
N ARG A 366 -22.44 1.32 27.05
CA ARG A 366 -21.83 0.44 28.09
C ARG A 366 -20.31 0.42 28.05
N VAL A 367 -19.68 1.01 27.02
CA VAL A 367 -18.22 1.13 26.96
C VAL A 367 -17.74 2.01 28.09
N VAL A 368 -16.76 1.54 28.85
CA VAL A 368 -16.14 2.29 29.94
C VAL A 368 -14.84 2.93 29.45
N ILE A 369 -14.72 4.22 29.68
CA ILE A 369 -13.53 4.99 29.31
C ILE A 369 -12.86 5.59 30.56
N PRO A 370 -11.53 5.56 30.67
CA PRO A 370 -10.80 6.31 31.68
C PRO A 370 -10.88 7.81 31.35
N VAL A 371 -11.29 8.61 32.33
CA VAL A 371 -11.47 10.06 32.21
C VAL A 371 -10.56 10.77 33.22
N PRO A 372 -9.29 11.04 32.87
CA PRO A 372 -8.42 11.85 33.70
C PRO A 372 -8.82 13.34 33.57
N PRO A 373 -8.26 14.24 34.39
CA PRO A 373 -8.46 15.70 34.25
C PRO A 373 -8.21 16.19 32.83
N LEU A 374 -8.94 17.22 32.40
CA LEU A 374 -8.86 17.73 31.01
C LEU A 374 -7.41 18.11 30.61
N SER A 375 -6.63 18.68 31.51
CA SER A 375 -5.22 19.02 31.24
C SER A 375 -4.36 17.77 30.91
N VAL A 376 -4.65 16.65 31.57
CA VAL A 376 -3.99 15.36 31.28
C VAL A 376 -4.44 14.83 29.93
N GLN A 377 -5.74 14.92 29.62
CA GLN A 377 -6.28 14.55 28.30
C GLN A 377 -5.61 15.37 27.18
N GLU A 378 -5.48 16.69 27.35
CA GLU A 378 -4.81 17.60 26.39
C GLU A 378 -3.35 17.18 26.13
N ASN A 379 -2.60 16.85 27.18
CA ASN A 379 -1.21 16.38 27.05
C ASN A 379 -1.14 15.05 26.29
N ILE A 380 -2.00 14.09 26.61
CA ILE A 380 -2.07 12.80 25.90
C ILE A 380 -2.44 13.03 24.42
N VAL A 381 -3.45 13.84 24.15
CA VAL A 381 -3.86 14.20 22.79
C VAL A 381 -2.70 14.82 22.01
N LYS A 382 -2.00 15.79 22.61
CA LYS A 382 -0.84 16.47 21.98
C LYS A 382 0.28 15.48 21.59
N ILE A 383 0.55 14.49 22.43
CA ILE A 383 1.53 13.44 22.15
C ILE A 383 1.03 12.55 21.01
N LEU A 384 -0.18 12.01 21.14
CA LEU A 384 -0.74 11.09 20.16
C LEU A 384 -1.00 11.72 18.81
N ASP A 385 -1.41 12.99 18.75
CA ASP A 385 -1.62 13.73 17.51
C ASP A 385 -0.32 13.94 16.71
N ARG A 386 0.83 14.08 17.38
CA ARG A 386 2.13 14.13 16.68
C ARG A 386 2.45 12.82 15.97
N PHE A 387 2.24 11.69 16.63
CA PHE A 387 2.42 10.37 16.00
C PHE A 387 1.39 10.15 14.89
N ASP A 388 0.14 10.54 15.12
CA ASP A 388 -0.94 10.37 14.18
C ASP A 388 -0.72 11.19 12.90
N LYS A 389 -0.28 12.44 13.02
CA LYS A 389 0.08 13.29 11.89
C LYS A 389 1.19 12.65 11.04
N LEU A 390 2.27 12.19 11.65
CA LEU A 390 3.38 11.55 10.93
C LEU A 390 2.93 10.29 10.18
N ASN A 391 2.02 9.50 10.76
CA ASN A 391 1.60 8.21 10.23
C ASN A 391 0.48 8.29 9.18
N ASN A 392 -0.35 9.32 9.22
CA ASN A 392 -1.61 9.33 8.47
C ASN A 392 -1.81 10.60 7.63
N ASP A 393 -0.98 11.63 7.78
CA ASP A 393 -1.10 12.84 6.99
C ASP A 393 -0.70 12.57 5.52
N MET A 394 -1.69 12.69 4.62
CA MET A 394 -1.52 12.47 3.18
C MET A 394 -0.93 13.69 2.45
N SER A 395 -0.68 14.79 3.17
CA SER A 395 -0.08 16.01 2.61
C SER A 395 1.36 16.24 3.06
N GLU A 396 1.69 15.88 4.31
CA GLU A 396 3.01 16.16 4.90
C GLU A 396 3.60 14.95 5.66
N GLY A 397 2.84 13.86 5.83
CA GLY A 397 3.29 12.66 6.55
C GLY A 397 4.07 11.67 5.69
N LEU A 398 4.56 10.61 6.31
CA LEU A 398 5.25 9.50 5.61
C LEU A 398 4.46 8.91 4.44
N PRO A 399 3.12 8.75 4.48
CA PRO A 399 2.36 8.28 3.33
C PRO A 399 2.46 9.22 2.11
N ALA A 400 2.48 10.54 2.34
CA ALA A 400 2.63 11.53 1.27
C ALA A 400 4.01 11.42 0.62
N GLU A 401 5.06 11.27 1.42
CA GLU A 401 6.43 11.12 0.92
C GLU A 401 6.60 9.82 0.13
N ILE A 402 6.09 8.69 0.64
CA ILE A 402 6.10 7.41 -0.07
C ILE A 402 5.42 7.53 -1.44
N GLU A 403 4.27 8.17 -1.51
CA GLU A 403 3.54 8.37 -2.78
C GLU A 403 4.31 9.29 -3.74
N ALA A 404 4.92 10.35 -3.23
CA ALA A 404 5.78 11.24 -4.03
C ALA A 404 6.99 10.48 -4.61
N ARG A 405 7.65 9.64 -3.78
CA ARG A 405 8.81 8.83 -4.21
C ARG A 405 8.40 7.76 -5.24
N LYS A 406 7.22 7.15 -5.11
CA LYS A 406 6.69 6.23 -6.13
C LYS A 406 6.48 6.91 -7.47
N LYS A 407 5.85 8.08 -7.48
CA LYS A 407 5.65 8.88 -8.71
C LYS A 407 6.97 9.32 -9.33
N GLN A 408 7.92 9.70 -8.49
CA GLN A 408 9.28 10.06 -8.93
C GLN A 408 9.98 8.85 -9.57
N TYR A 409 9.93 7.68 -8.93
CA TYR A 409 10.46 6.44 -9.51
C TYR A 409 9.82 6.11 -10.85
N GLU A 410 8.48 6.16 -10.98
CA GLU A 410 7.77 5.88 -12.23
C GLU A 410 8.21 6.84 -13.35
N TYR A 411 8.30 8.11 -13.04
CA TYR A 411 8.76 9.13 -14.00
C TYR A 411 10.18 8.83 -14.47
N TYR A 412 11.11 8.58 -13.56
CA TYR A 412 12.51 8.33 -13.92
C TYR A 412 12.69 6.98 -14.63
N ARG A 413 12.01 5.93 -14.19
CA ARG A 413 11.99 4.65 -14.87
C ARG A 413 11.58 4.80 -16.33
N ASP A 414 10.49 5.49 -16.58
CA ASP A 414 9.95 5.60 -17.93
C ASP A 414 10.79 6.55 -18.80
N THR A 415 11.41 7.56 -18.21
CA THR A 415 12.33 8.46 -18.91
C THR A 415 13.65 7.79 -19.26
N LEU A 416 14.31 7.13 -18.30
CA LEU A 416 15.61 6.49 -18.49
C LEU A 416 15.57 5.26 -19.40
N LEU A 417 14.42 4.62 -19.51
CA LEU A 417 14.25 3.39 -20.32
C LEU A 417 13.60 3.64 -21.69
N SER A 418 13.20 4.88 -22.01
CA SER A 418 12.58 5.18 -23.31
C SER A 418 13.59 5.27 -24.46
N PHE A 419 14.81 5.69 -24.18
CA PHE A 419 15.88 5.95 -25.17
C PHE A 419 15.42 6.75 -26.39
N ASP A 420 14.37 7.57 -26.26
CA ASP A 420 13.93 8.50 -27.31
C ASP A 420 14.97 9.63 -27.45
N ASP A 421 15.09 10.27 -28.64
CA ASP A 421 16.05 11.36 -28.94
C ASP A 421 16.02 12.54 -27.94
N LYS A 422 14.95 12.64 -27.16
CA LYS A 422 14.79 13.61 -26.05
C LYS A 422 15.32 13.09 -24.70
N ALA A 423 15.64 11.80 -24.57
CA ALA A 423 16.04 11.19 -23.31
C ALA A 423 17.34 11.77 -22.76
N CYS A 424 18.32 12.06 -23.62
CA CYS A 424 19.57 12.70 -23.22
C CYS A 424 19.35 14.06 -22.52
N SER A 425 18.43 14.90 -23.01
CA SER A 425 18.15 16.20 -22.38
C SER A 425 17.37 16.10 -21.07
N HIS A 426 16.65 14.99 -20.84
CA HIS A 426 15.90 14.72 -19.60
C HIS A 426 16.75 14.10 -18.51
N ILE A 427 17.76 13.29 -18.87
CA ILE A 427 18.73 12.71 -17.93
C ILE A 427 19.44 13.81 -17.13
N VAL A 428 19.81 14.91 -17.78
CA VAL A 428 20.41 16.13 -17.16
C VAL A 428 19.53 16.69 -16.03
N LYS A 429 18.23 16.73 -16.23
CA LYS A 429 17.29 17.28 -15.25
C LYS A 429 17.18 16.42 -14.01
N VAL A 430 17.14 15.11 -14.20
CA VAL A 430 16.98 14.10 -13.16
C VAL A 430 18.09 14.13 -12.12
N GLU A 431 19.34 14.20 -12.57
CA GLU A 431 20.47 14.15 -11.64
C GLU A 431 20.74 15.49 -10.96
N ARG A 432 20.47 16.62 -11.63
CA ARG A 432 20.51 17.95 -10.98
C ARG A 432 19.47 18.10 -9.87
N GLU A 433 18.28 17.52 -10.04
CA GLU A 433 17.27 17.49 -8.98
C GLU A 433 17.73 16.60 -7.83
N ARG A 434 18.34 15.46 -8.11
CA ARG A 434 18.89 14.52 -7.11
C ARG A 434 20.07 15.10 -6.32
N GLU A 435 20.96 15.85 -6.95
CA GLU A 435 22.05 16.57 -6.25
C GLU A 435 21.48 17.64 -5.30
N ARG A 436 20.47 18.39 -5.74
CA ARG A 436 19.78 19.38 -4.90
C ARG A 436 19.05 18.75 -3.71
N GLU A 437 18.45 17.56 -3.87
CA GLU A 437 17.80 16.83 -2.80
C GLU A 437 18.83 16.33 -1.77
N ARG A 438 19.95 15.75 -2.23
CA ARG A 438 21.05 15.35 -1.33
C ARG A 438 21.68 16.52 -0.58
N GLU A 439 21.75 17.70 -1.19
CA GLU A 439 22.19 18.91 -0.53
C GLU A 439 21.21 19.34 0.56
N ARG A 440 19.92 19.33 0.29
CA ARG A 440 18.87 19.65 1.28
C ARG A 440 18.84 18.65 2.44
N GLU A 441 19.03 17.35 2.18
CA GLU A 441 19.11 16.31 3.21
C GLU A 441 20.39 16.43 4.09
N ARG A 442 21.47 17.02 3.57
CA ARG A 442 22.69 17.32 4.34
C ARG A 442 22.59 18.59 5.17
N GLU A 443 21.67 19.50 4.83
CA GLU A 443 21.44 20.77 5.52
C GLU A 443 20.30 20.68 6.56
N SER A 444 19.52 19.63 6.58
CA SER A 444 18.43 19.33 7.53
C SER A 444 18.89 18.38 8.66
#